data_ccacb8cabad90c60964d50f23bb04904
#
_entry.id   ccacb8cabad90c60964d50f23bb04904
#
_cell.length_a   1.000
_cell.length_b   1.000
_cell.length_c   1.000
_cell.angle_alpha   90.00
_cell.angle_beta   90.00
_cell.angle_gamma   90.00
#
_symmetry.space_group_name_H-M   'P 1'
#
loop_
_entity.id
_entity.type
_entity.pdbx_description
1 polymer ?
#
loop_
_entity_poly.entity_id
_entity_poly.type
_entity_poly.pdbx_seq_one_letter_code
_entity_poly.pdbx_strand_id
1 'polypeptide(L)'
;GQLLPSFGLPGTLRVIIDAEYWQSLAGKQELVPYFDARHYVTACQHGETGRLNFVQFDCNHLDTEDHEQLLLQLANPAVAAATVLVGAASGSNAMAAIRRLFILLMNKNIRVPVVIHSVSNQPSADEHLIHHATEAGALLLDGFGDGLWLSNPDSRPGQAGTLNNIAFGILQATRTRISKTEYISCPSCGRTLFDLQETTARIRAVTHHLKGVKIAIMGCIVNGPGEMADADFGYVGSGVGKITLYRGKEIVKRGLNSDVAVNELINLIRENGMWVEKS
;
A
#
# COMPACT_ATOMS: atom_id res chain seq x y z
N GLY A 1 31.55 -5.58 13.44
CA GLY A 1 31.13 -5.75 12.08
C GLY A 1 30.43 -7.09 11.88
N GLN A 2 29.11 -7.16 12.14
CA GLN A 2 28.33 -8.29 11.66
C GLN A 2 28.17 -8.10 10.16
N LEU A 3 28.76 -9.01 9.38
CA LEU A 3 28.52 -9.12 7.95
C LEU A 3 27.01 -9.26 7.72
N LEU A 4 26.42 -8.33 6.97
CA LEU A 4 25.07 -8.52 6.43
C LEU A 4 25.09 -9.84 5.67
N PRO A 5 24.19 -10.79 5.99
CA PRO A 5 24.13 -12.04 5.25
C PRO A 5 23.92 -11.73 3.77
N SER A 6 24.61 -12.47 2.90
CA SER A 6 24.39 -12.42 1.45
C SER A 6 23.02 -13.02 1.13
N PHE A 7 21.96 -12.28 1.39
CA PHE A 7 20.65 -12.64 0.87
C PHE A 7 20.68 -12.41 -0.64
N GLY A 8 20.41 -13.44 -1.41
CA GLY A 8 20.02 -13.29 -2.80
C GLY A 8 18.66 -12.57 -2.83
N LEU A 9 18.67 -11.25 -2.64
CA LEU A 9 17.46 -10.44 -2.71
C LEU A 9 16.92 -10.48 -4.15
N PRO A 10 15.60 -10.62 -4.34
CA PRO A 10 15.00 -10.41 -5.66
C PRO A 10 15.50 -9.09 -6.24
N GLY A 11 15.81 -9.03 -7.53
CA GLY A 11 16.41 -7.86 -8.18
C GLY A 11 15.61 -6.55 -8.04
N THR A 12 14.37 -6.63 -7.51
CA THR A 12 13.49 -5.50 -7.19
C THR A 12 13.62 -4.98 -5.76
N LEU A 13 14.29 -5.73 -4.86
CA LEU A 13 14.48 -5.30 -3.48
C LEU A 13 15.77 -4.50 -3.33
N ARG A 14 15.71 -3.47 -2.51
CA ARG A 14 16.84 -2.67 -2.07
C ARG A 14 16.82 -2.55 -0.56
N VAL A 15 17.99 -2.52 0.07
CA VAL A 15 18.12 -2.31 1.50
C VAL A 15 18.52 -0.87 1.74
N ILE A 16 17.72 -0.15 2.52
CA ILE A 16 18.01 1.21 2.97
C ILE A 16 18.87 1.10 4.23
N ILE A 17 20.00 1.77 4.25
CA ILE A 17 20.94 1.78 5.39
C ILE A 17 21.44 3.20 5.66
N ASP A 18 21.84 3.46 6.89
CA ASP A 18 22.43 4.75 7.24
C ASP A 18 23.61 5.10 6.33
N ALA A 19 23.71 6.36 5.96
CA ALA A 19 24.72 6.85 5.01
C ALA A 19 26.14 6.58 5.45
N GLU A 20 26.45 6.68 6.75
CA GLU A 20 27.77 6.36 7.31
C GLU A 20 28.18 4.90 7.04
N TYR A 21 27.24 3.96 7.23
CA TYR A 21 27.50 2.55 6.90
C TYR A 21 27.58 2.32 5.39
N TRP A 22 26.73 3.01 4.62
CA TRP A 22 26.74 2.90 3.17
C TRP A 22 28.09 3.30 2.58
N GLN A 23 28.70 4.38 3.05
CA GLN A 23 30.03 4.82 2.61
C GLN A 23 31.09 3.76 2.86
N SER A 24 31.04 3.06 4.00
CA SER A 24 31.98 1.98 4.33
C SER A 24 31.78 0.70 3.47
N LEU A 25 30.60 0.54 2.84
CA LEU A 25 30.21 -0.63 2.06
C LEU A 25 30.09 -0.33 0.55
N ALA A 26 30.61 0.79 0.09
CA ALA A 26 30.48 1.29 -1.28
C ALA A 26 30.81 0.21 -2.33
N GLY A 27 29.90 0.08 -3.31
CA GLY A 27 30.00 -0.88 -4.43
C GLY A 27 28.89 -1.95 -4.46
N LYS A 28 28.03 -2.08 -3.45
CA LYS A 28 26.88 -3.00 -3.48
C LYS A 28 25.68 -2.30 -4.09
N GLN A 29 25.28 -2.74 -5.29
CA GLN A 29 24.14 -2.15 -6.05
C GLN A 29 22.78 -2.25 -5.34
N GLU A 30 22.68 -3.10 -4.32
CA GLU A 30 21.45 -3.38 -3.58
C GLU A 30 21.23 -2.46 -2.38
N LEU A 31 22.23 -1.66 -2.02
CA LEU A 31 22.20 -0.77 -0.86
C LEU A 31 21.91 0.67 -1.29
N VAL A 32 21.02 1.32 -0.54
CA VAL A 32 20.62 2.71 -0.77
C VAL A 32 20.87 3.50 0.52
N PRO A 33 21.58 4.66 0.44
CA PRO A 33 21.88 5.45 1.62
C PRO A 33 20.64 6.19 2.15
N TYR A 34 20.56 6.27 3.47
CA TYR A 34 19.61 7.06 4.22
C TYR A 34 20.33 8.16 4.99
N PHE A 35 19.97 9.39 4.72
CA PHE A 35 20.55 10.60 5.27
C PHE A 35 19.54 11.35 6.15
N ASP A 36 19.99 12.08 7.14
CA ASP A 36 19.30 13.27 7.59
C ASP A 36 19.55 14.47 6.65
N ALA A 37 18.80 15.56 6.84
CA ALA A 37 18.87 16.71 5.95
C ALA A 37 20.26 17.36 5.88
N ARG A 38 20.92 17.54 7.04
CA ARG A 38 22.23 18.17 7.15
C ARG A 38 23.33 17.35 6.46
N HIS A 39 23.40 16.07 6.76
CA HIS A 39 24.39 15.18 6.17
C HIS A 39 24.21 15.03 4.66
N TYR A 40 22.96 15.02 4.19
CA TYR A 40 22.68 14.98 2.76
C TYR A 40 23.17 16.23 2.01
N VAL A 41 22.92 17.42 2.55
CA VAL A 41 23.41 18.69 1.96
C VAL A 41 24.93 18.67 1.85
N THR A 42 25.62 18.23 2.91
CA THR A 42 27.08 18.09 2.90
C THR A 42 27.56 17.06 1.87
N ALA A 43 26.92 15.89 1.81
CA ALA A 43 27.24 14.84 0.84
C ALA A 43 27.05 15.30 -0.63
N CYS A 44 26.04 16.10 -0.91
CA CYS A 44 25.85 16.71 -2.23
C CYS A 44 27.01 17.61 -2.64
N GLN A 45 27.55 18.40 -1.69
CA GLN A 45 28.68 19.30 -1.94
C GLN A 45 29.97 18.54 -2.25
N HIS A 46 30.16 17.35 -1.66
CA HIS A 46 31.36 16.53 -1.82
C HIS A 46 31.22 15.43 -2.89
N GLY A 47 30.06 15.27 -3.52
CA GLY A 47 29.81 14.21 -4.50
C GLY A 47 29.71 12.81 -3.87
N GLU A 48 29.37 12.73 -2.60
CA GLU A 48 29.31 11.50 -1.79
C GLU A 48 27.89 10.91 -1.70
N THR A 49 27.06 11.16 -2.70
CA THR A 49 25.70 10.66 -2.79
C THR A 49 25.59 9.40 -3.65
N GLY A 50 24.57 8.57 -3.38
CA GLY A 50 24.24 7.43 -4.22
C GLY A 50 23.44 7.82 -5.49
N ARG A 51 23.18 6.84 -6.34
CA ARG A 51 22.28 7.02 -7.50
C ARG A 51 20.85 7.29 -7.09
N LEU A 52 20.45 6.80 -5.91
CA LEU A 52 19.16 7.05 -5.26
C LEU A 52 19.47 7.26 -3.78
N ASN A 53 18.87 8.27 -3.17
CA ASN A 53 19.12 8.65 -1.79
C ASN A 53 17.78 8.82 -1.08
N PHE A 54 17.64 8.24 0.11
CA PHE A 54 16.54 8.52 1.01
C PHE A 54 16.96 9.58 2.00
N VAL A 55 16.17 10.63 2.14
CA VAL A 55 16.51 11.77 2.99
C VAL A 55 15.38 12.05 3.96
N GLN A 56 15.66 11.97 5.25
CA GLN A 56 14.69 12.27 6.30
C GLN A 56 14.34 13.75 6.29
N PHE A 57 13.05 14.03 6.38
CA PHE A 57 12.51 15.35 6.59
C PHE A 57 11.66 15.35 7.86
N ASP A 58 12.12 16.04 8.92
CA ASP A 58 11.35 16.18 10.17
C ASP A 58 10.22 17.18 9.98
N CYS A 59 9.00 16.65 9.87
CA CYS A 59 7.82 17.46 9.63
C CYS A 59 7.31 18.19 10.88
N ASN A 60 7.83 17.90 12.07
CA ASN A 60 7.53 18.65 13.27
C ASN A 60 8.22 20.03 13.25
N HIS A 61 9.37 20.13 12.60
CA HIS A 61 10.22 21.32 12.57
C HIS A 61 10.57 21.69 11.12
N LEU A 62 9.58 22.23 10.38
CA LEU A 62 9.76 22.53 8.94
C LEU A 62 10.74 23.68 8.65
N ASP A 63 10.87 24.64 9.58
CA ASP A 63 11.58 25.91 9.36
C ASP A 63 13.00 25.88 9.95
N THR A 64 13.70 24.75 9.84
CA THR A 64 15.11 24.63 10.24
C THR A 64 16.04 25.05 9.11
N GLU A 65 17.21 25.57 9.45
CA GLU A 65 18.25 25.91 8.47
C GLU A 65 18.63 24.72 7.58
N ASP A 66 18.73 23.52 8.18
CA ASP A 66 19.05 22.28 7.44
C ASP A 66 17.98 21.94 6.40
N HIS A 67 16.70 22.14 6.74
CA HIS A 67 15.59 21.92 5.79
C HIS A 67 15.56 22.98 4.69
N GLU A 68 15.85 24.24 5.00
CA GLU A 68 15.95 25.30 4.00
C GLU A 68 17.06 24.99 2.99
N GLN A 69 18.22 24.60 3.47
CA GLN A 69 19.35 24.20 2.63
C GLN A 69 19.02 22.95 1.78
N LEU A 70 18.35 21.96 2.37
CA LEU A 70 17.88 20.79 1.63
C LEU A 70 16.91 21.19 0.50
N LEU A 71 15.94 22.04 0.78
CA LEU A 71 14.97 22.50 -0.23
C LEU A 71 15.65 23.30 -1.35
N LEU A 72 16.70 24.07 -1.05
CA LEU A 72 17.53 24.75 -2.07
C LEU A 72 18.26 23.73 -2.97
N GLN A 73 18.81 22.66 -2.41
CA GLN A 73 19.44 21.58 -3.20
C GLN A 73 18.41 20.87 -4.09
N LEU A 74 17.21 20.61 -3.57
CA LEU A 74 16.13 19.94 -4.30
C LEU A 74 15.52 20.81 -5.43
N ALA A 75 15.78 22.10 -5.46
CA ALA A 75 15.44 22.95 -6.59
C ALA A 75 16.26 22.59 -7.86
N ASN A 76 17.41 21.90 -7.70
CA ASN A 76 18.16 21.35 -8.81
C ASN A 76 17.49 20.02 -9.28
N PRO A 77 17.03 19.94 -10.55
CA PRO A 77 16.34 18.75 -11.06
C PRO A 77 17.18 17.46 -11.01
N ALA A 78 18.50 17.54 -11.14
CA ALA A 78 19.38 16.39 -11.07
C ALA A 78 19.46 15.82 -9.64
N VAL A 79 19.49 16.69 -8.64
CA VAL A 79 19.43 16.29 -7.22
C VAL A 79 18.05 15.73 -6.88
N ALA A 80 16.99 16.42 -7.29
CA ALA A 80 15.62 15.97 -7.08
C ALA A 80 15.36 14.58 -7.67
N ALA A 81 15.86 14.31 -8.89
CA ALA A 81 15.69 13.01 -9.55
C ALA A 81 16.39 11.85 -8.84
N ALA A 82 17.40 12.13 -8.03
CA ALA A 82 18.15 11.14 -7.24
C ALA A 82 17.70 11.07 -5.78
N THR A 83 16.65 11.78 -5.39
CA THR A 83 16.22 11.93 -3.99
C THR A 83 14.80 11.41 -3.79
N VAL A 84 14.59 10.71 -2.69
CA VAL A 84 13.30 10.37 -2.11
C VAL A 84 13.25 10.95 -0.71
N LEU A 85 12.32 11.83 -0.43
CA LEU A 85 12.10 12.34 0.92
C LEU A 85 11.38 11.30 1.76
N VAL A 86 11.76 11.20 3.03
CA VAL A 86 11.05 10.43 4.05
C VAL A 86 10.46 11.41 5.03
N GLY A 87 9.18 11.73 4.82
CA GLY A 87 8.45 12.64 5.69
C GLY A 87 8.09 11.95 7.00
N ALA A 88 8.72 12.35 8.10
CA ALA A 88 8.52 11.80 9.42
C ALA A 88 7.96 12.86 10.38
N ALA A 89 7.03 12.45 11.24
CA ALA A 89 6.54 13.27 12.33
C ALA A 89 6.19 12.40 13.54
N SER A 90 6.11 13.01 14.71
CA SER A 90 5.73 12.35 15.96
C SER A 90 4.63 13.11 16.68
N GLY A 91 3.94 12.44 17.61
CA GLY A 91 2.88 13.04 18.42
C GLY A 91 1.50 13.01 17.73
N SER A 92 0.51 13.57 18.40
CA SER A 92 -0.91 13.52 17.99
C SER A 92 -1.22 14.27 16.68
N ASN A 93 -0.31 15.10 16.20
CA ASN A 93 -0.48 15.92 14.99
C ASN A 93 0.38 15.42 13.81
N ALA A 94 0.89 14.21 13.86
CA ALA A 94 1.83 13.68 12.86
C ALA A 94 1.28 13.77 11.43
N MET A 95 0.04 13.34 11.19
CA MET A 95 -0.61 13.44 9.88
C MET A 95 -0.66 14.89 9.36
N ALA A 96 -1.04 15.85 10.21
CA ALA A 96 -1.13 17.25 9.84
C ALA A 96 0.27 17.85 9.56
N ALA A 97 1.28 17.45 10.32
CA ALA A 97 2.67 17.87 10.12
C ALA A 97 3.22 17.36 8.78
N ILE A 98 3.00 16.10 8.44
CA ILE A 98 3.41 15.53 7.15
C ILE A 98 2.64 16.21 6.00
N ARG A 99 1.36 16.51 6.16
CA ARG A 99 0.57 17.25 5.17
C ARG A 99 1.19 18.62 4.86
N ARG A 100 1.69 19.33 5.86
CA ARG A 100 2.37 20.63 5.67
C ARG A 100 3.62 20.50 4.80
N LEU A 101 4.37 19.39 4.90
CA LEU A 101 5.49 19.13 3.99
C LEU A 101 5.04 19.11 2.54
N PHE A 102 3.96 18.39 2.21
CA PHE A 102 3.45 18.35 0.83
C PHE A 102 3.05 19.73 0.32
N ILE A 103 2.36 20.52 1.16
CA ILE A 103 1.98 21.90 0.82
C ILE A 103 3.23 22.77 0.61
N LEU A 104 4.26 22.60 1.44
CA LEU A 104 5.53 23.33 1.30
C LEU A 104 6.23 23.00 -0.03
N LEU A 105 6.32 21.71 -0.39
CA LEU A 105 6.89 21.27 -1.66
C LEU A 105 6.11 21.82 -2.86
N MET A 106 4.78 21.77 -2.81
CA MET A 106 3.91 22.34 -3.85
C MET A 106 4.12 23.85 -4.00
N ASN A 107 4.16 24.60 -2.92
CA ASN A 107 4.38 26.06 -2.93
C ASN A 107 5.76 26.44 -3.47
N LYS A 108 6.76 25.62 -3.24
CA LYS A 108 8.13 25.80 -3.79
C LYS A 108 8.32 25.18 -5.18
N ASN A 109 7.28 24.55 -5.75
CA ASN A 109 7.32 23.81 -7.02
C ASN A 109 8.44 22.74 -7.06
N ILE A 110 8.72 22.10 -5.93
CA ILE A 110 9.68 21.00 -5.81
C ILE A 110 8.95 19.68 -6.03
N ARG A 111 9.40 18.90 -7.01
CA ARG A 111 8.81 17.62 -7.39
C ARG A 111 9.79 16.50 -7.06
N VAL A 112 9.65 15.93 -5.88
CA VAL A 112 10.40 14.77 -5.43
C VAL A 112 9.43 13.71 -4.87
N PRO A 113 9.71 12.42 -5.01
CA PRO A 113 8.93 11.39 -4.34
C PRO A 113 9.02 11.54 -2.82
N VAL A 114 7.90 11.31 -2.14
CA VAL A 114 7.83 11.38 -0.68
C VAL A 114 7.28 10.06 -0.13
N VAL A 115 8.05 9.39 0.70
CA VAL A 115 7.63 8.25 1.51
C VAL A 115 7.09 8.76 2.84
N ILE A 116 5.88 8.38 3.19
CA ILE A 116 5.28 8.70 4.49
C ILE A 116 5.82 7.71 5.51
N HIS A 117 6.54 8.21 6.52
CA HIS A 117 7.02 7.39 7.63
C HIS A 117 6.07 7.55 8.82
N SER A 118 5.37 6.46 9.14
CA SER A 118 4.49 6.37 10.31
C SER A 118 5.09 5.42 11.34
N VAL A 119 5.17 5.88 12.58
CA VAL A 119 5.75 5.16 13.72
C VAL A 119 4.63 4.85 14.71
N SER A 120 4.49 3.60 15.12
CA SER A 120 3.47 3.19 16.08
C SER A 120 4.07 2.36 17.21
N ASN A 121 3.78 2.77 18.44
CA ASN A 121 4.16 2.07 19.69
C ASN A 121 2.92 1.40 20.34
N GLN A 122 1.90 1.10 19.56
CA GLN A 122 0.66 0.51 20.06
C GLN A 122 0.88 -0.94 20.53
N PRO A 123 0.11 -1.43 21.52
CA PRO A 123 0.36 -2.76 22.11
C PRO A 123 -0.11 -3.94 21.26
N SER A 124 -1.04 -3.74 20.32
CA SER A 124 -1.60 -4.80 19.49
C SER A 124 -1.52 -4.54 17.99
N ALA A 125 -1.64 -5.60 17.19
CA ALA A 125 -1.64 -5.51 15.73
C ALA A 125 -2.81 -4.67 15.18
N ASP A 126 -3.99 -4.78 15.82
CA ASP A 126 -5.18 -4.02 15.41
C ASP A 126 -5.02 -2.52 15.71
N GLU A 127 -4.44 -2.18 16.85
CA GLU A 127 -4.14 -0.79 17.20
C GLU A 127 -3.04 -0.20 16.30
N HIS A 128 -2.02 -0.98 15.93
CA HIS A 128 -1.04 -0.59 14.91
C HIS A 128 -1.73 -0.32 13.57
N LEU A 129 -2.63 -1.21 13.14
CA LEU A 129 -3.38 -1.03 11.90
C LEU A 129 -4.19 0.26 11.92
N ILE A 130 -4.94 0.51 12.99
CA ILE A 130 -5.78 1.72 13.13
C ILE A 130 -4.89 2.98 13.11
N HIS A 131 -3.80 2.98 13.87
CA HIS A 131 -2.87 4.10 13.95
C HIS A 131 -2.27 4.44 12.57
N HIS A 132 -1.65 3.47 11.92
CA HIS A 132 -1.03 3.66 10.60
C HIS A 132 -2.05 4.01 9.52
N ALA A 133 -3.25 3.39 9.54
CA ALA A 133 -4.30 3.69 8.59
C ALA A 133 -4.84 5.12 8.76
N THR A 134 -4.95 5.60 10.00
CA THR A 134 -5.39 6.97 10.28
C THR A 134 -4.36 8.00 9.83
N GLU A 135 -3.09 7.79 10.15
CA GLU A 135 -2.06 8.77 9.84
C GLU A 135 -1.65 8.76 8.36
N ALA A 136 -1.28 7.61 7.84
CA ALA A 136 -0.76 7.49 6.49
C ALA A 136 -1.88 7.30 5.45
N GLY A 137 -2.91 6.52 5.79
CA GLY A 137 -4.03 6.25 4.87
C GLY A 137 -4.81 7.50 4.51
N ALA A 138 -5.03 8.43 5.46
CA ALA A 138 -5.69 9.69 5.19
C ALA A 138 -4.91 10.56 4.18
N LEU A 139 -3.57 10.60 4.28
CA LEU A 139 -2.73 11.33 3.33
C LEU A 139 -2.78 10.71 1.92
N LEU A 140 -2.72 9.38 1.83
CA LEU A 140 -2.82 8.67 0.56
C LEU A 140 -4.19 8.86 -0.12
N LEU A 141 -5.29 8.92 0.65
CA LEU A 141 -6.63 9.22 0.12
C LEU A 141 -6.72 10.62 -0.48
N ASP A 142 -5.98 11.59 0.08
CA ASP A 142 -5.88 12.95 -0.44
C ASP A 142 -4.90 13.07 -1.62
N GLY A 143 -4.29 11.96 -2.05
CA GLY A 143 -3.32 11.92 -3.15
C GLY A 143 -1.91 12.33 -2.75
N PHE A 144 -1.59 12.37 -1.47
CA PHE A 144 -0.26 12.65 -0.95
C PHE A 144 0.52 11.36 -0.67
N GLY A 145 1.79 11.34 -1.05
CA GLY A 145 2.74 10.25 -0.79
C GLY A 145 2.89 9.23 -1.92
N ASP A 146 4.13 8.85 -2.15
CA ASP A 146 4.55 7.90 -3.18
C ASP A 146 4.88 6.53 -2.60
N GLY A 147 4.92 6.41 -1.28
CA GLY A 147 5.19 5.16 -0.58
C GLY A 147 4.95 5.24 0.93
N LEU A 148 5.01 4.08 1.57
CA LEU A 148 4.87 3.92 3.02
C LEU A 148 6.12 3.29 3.63
N TRP A 149 6.52 3.84 4.75
CA TRP A 149 7.47 3.25 5.68
C TRP A 149 6.79 3.13 7.04
N LEU A 150 6.45 1.92 7.44
CA LEU A 150 5.85 1.65 8.75
C LEU A 150 6.90 1.10 9.69
N SER A 151 6.98 1.63 10.89
CA SER A 151 7.88 1.14 11.92
C SER A 151 7.22 1.02 13.29
N ASN A 152 7.71 0.04 14.04
CA ASN A 152 7.42 -0.14 15.44
C ASN A 152 8.77 -0.29 16.16
N PRO A 153 9.19 0.71 16.97
CA PRO A 153 10.45 0.66 17.72
C PRO A 153 10.56 -0.53 18.65
N ASP A 154 9.44 -1.02 19.17
CA ASP A 154 9.37 -2.16 20.09
C ASP A 154 9.22 -3.51 19.37
N SER A 155 9.36 -3.51 18.03
CA SER A 155 9.14 -4.72 17.25
C SER A 155 10.19 -5.80 17.54
N ARG A 156 9.70 -7.03 17.77
CA ARG A 156 10.54 -8.22 17.91
C ARG A 156 10.88 -8.82 16.54
N PRO A 157 11.99 -9.57 16.43
CA PRO A 157 12.27 -10.35 15.23
C PRO A 157 11.04 -11.18 14.81
N GLY A 158 10.65 -11.11 13.54
CA GLY A 158 9.48 -11.80 13.00
C GLY A 158 8.22 -10.95 12.83
N GLN A 159 8.14 -9.76 13.40
CA GLN A 159 6.98 -8.88 13.24
C GLN A 159 6.98 -8.05 11.95
N ALA A 160 8.08 -8.05 11.19
CA ALA A 160 8.16 -7.35 9.90
C ALA A 160 7.07 -7.79 8.91
N GLY A 161 6.68 -9.07 8.93
CA GLY A 161 5.58 -9.59 8.11
C GLY A 161 4.23 -8.94 8.43
N THR A 162 3.96 -8.68 9.73
CA THR A 162 2.72 -8.01 10.16
C THR A 162 2.68 -6.57 9.67
N LEU A 163 3.76 -5.80 9.86
CA LEU A 163 3.85 -4.41 9.36
C LEU A 163 3.73 -4.35 7.84
N ASN A 164 4.37 -5.28 7.13
CA ASN A 164 4.26 -5.38 5.69
C ASN A 164 2.82 -5.66 5.23
N ASN A 165 2.10 -6.56 5.90
CA ASN A 165 0.69 -6.83 5.62
C ASN A 165 -0.19 -5.61 5.89
N ILE A 166 0.07 -4.86 6.96
CA ILE A 166 -0.62 -3.59 7.27
C ILE A 166 -0.36 -2.58 6.15
N ALA A 167 0.91 -2.38 5.74
CA ALA A 167 1.27 -1.45 4.68
C ALA A 167 0.54 -1.76 3.36
N PHE A 168 0.59 -3.02 2.90
CA PHE A 168 -0.14 -3.44 1.71
C PHE A 168 -1.66 -3.35 1.86
N GLY A 169 -2.18 -3.57 3.07
CA GLY A 169 -3.60 -3.36 3.38
C GLY A 169 -4.02 -1.91 3.21
N ILE A 170 -3.25 -0.96 3.74
CA ILE A 170 -3.49 0.48 3.62
C ILE A 170 -3.40 0.90 2.15
N LEU A 171 -2.34 0.52 1.43
CA LEU A 171 -2.16 0.83 0.01
C LEU A 171 -3.31 0.28 -0.86
N GLN A 172 -3.81 -0.92 -0.54
CA GLN A 172 -4.97 -1.51 -1.21
C GLN A 172 -6.26 -0.73 -0.92
N ALA A 173 -6.52 -0.39 0.35
CA ALA A 173 -7.73 0.31 0.78
C ALA A 173 -7.80 1.73 0.20
N THR A 174 -6.66 2.42 0.10
CA THR A 174 -6.55 3.76 -0.50
C THR A 174 -6.45 3.73 -2.03
N ARG A 175 -6.46 2.54 -2.64
CA ARG A 175 -6.29 2.32 -4.09
C ARG A 175 -4.98 2.84 -4.67
N THR A 176 -4.01 3.15 -3.83
CA THR A 176 -2.67 3.60 -4.26
C THR A 176 -1.88 2.46 -4.90
N ARG A 177 -2.03 1.23 -4.37
CA ARG A 177 -1.43 0.02 -4.93
C ARG A 177 -2.32 -1.18 -4.74
N ILE A 178 -2.75 -1.79 -5.84
CA ILE A 178 -3.54 -3.02 -5.82
C ILE A 178 -2.59 -4.22 -5.80
N SER A 179 -2.65 -5.03 -4.73
CA SER A 179 -1.76 -6.18 -4.51
C SER A 179 -2.46 -7.54 -4.47
N LYS A 180 -3.77 -7.56 -4.33
CA LYS A 180 -4.63 -8.77 -4.25
C LYS A 180 -6.00 -8.51 -4.85
N THR A 181 -6.84 -9.54 -4.87
CA THR A 181 -8.24 -9.44 -5.30
C THR A 181 -9.01 -8.48 -4.38
N GLU A 182 -9.83 -7.64 -4.95
CA GLU A 182 -10.78 -6.78 -4.23
C GLU A 182 -12.13 -7.48 -4.12
N TYR A 183 -12.74 -7.47 -2.95
CA TYR A 183 -14.06 -8.05 -2.73
C TYR A 183 -15.04 -6.99 -2.29
N ILE A 184 -16.18 -6.92 -2.99
CA ILE A 184 -17.29 -6.02 -2.69
C ILE A 184 -18.42 -6.89 -2.17
N SER A 185 -18.71 -6.85 -0.88
CA SER A 185 -19.81 -7.64 -0.28
C SER A 185 -20.86 -6.70 0.29
N CYS A 186 -22.13 -7.04 0.12
CA CYS A 186 -23.19 -6.33 0.79
C CYS A 186 -23.17 -6.63 2.31
N PRO A 187 -23.71 -5.73 3.17
CA PRO A 187 -23.67 -5.91 4.63
C PRO A 187 -24.59 -7.02 5.15
N SER A 188 -25.26 -7.75 4.28
CA SER A 188 -26.33 -8.70 4.58
C SER A 188 -27.60 -8.04 5.14
N CYS A 189 -28.75 -8.58 4.80
CA CYS A 189 -30.05 -8.14 5.29
C CYS A 189 -31.03 -9.32 5.26
N GLY A 190 -32.26 -9.14 5.73
CA GLY A 190 -33.30 -10.19 5.71
C GLY A 190 -33.67 -10.72 4.32
N ARG A 191 -33.13 -10.16 3.23
CA ARG A 191 -33.30 -10.63 1.84
C ARG A 191 -32.14 -11.47 1.33
N THR A 192 -31.11 -11.70 2.14
CA THR A 192 -29.95 -12.53 1.79
C THR A 192 -30.39 -13.99 1.62
N LEU A 193 -30.02 -14.61 0.51
CA LEU A 193 -30.54 -15.90 0.06
C LEU A 193 -29.60 -17.08 0.32
N PHE A 194 -28.43 -16.82 0.91
CA PHE A 194 -27.40 -17.80 1.26
C PHE A 194 -26.50 -17.28 2.40
N ASP A 195 -25.70 -18.13 3.01
CA ASP A 195 -24.69 -17.68 3.98
C ASP A 195 -23.60 -16.85 3.26
N LEU A 196 -23.69 -15.52 3.44
CA LEU A 196 -22.81 -14.56 2.78
C LEU A 196 -21.37 -14.67 3.31
N GLN A 197 -21.19 -14.93 4.59
CA GLN A 197 -19.85 -15.03 5.20
C GLN A 197 -19.13 -16.29 4.74
N GLU A 198 -19.78 -17.44 4.81
CA GLU A 198 -19.22 -18.71 4.34
C GLU A 198 -18.92 -18.65 2.84
N THR A 199 -19.86 -18.16 2.02
CA THR A 199 -19.67 -18.03 0.58
C THR A 199 -18.52 -17.10 0.23
N THR A 200 -18.42 -15.96 0.92
CA THR A 200 -17.29 -15.02 0.75
C THR A 200 -15.96 -15.68 1.09
N ALA A 201 -15.90 -16.43 2.20
CA ALA A 201 -14.69 -17.15 2.59
C ALA A 201 -14.28 -18.21 1.53
N ARG A 202 -15.24 -18.98 1.00
CA ARG A 202 -15.01 -19.97 -0.07
C ARG A 202 -14.47 -19.32 -1.35
N ILE A 203 -15.09 -18.23 -1.80
CA ILE A 203 -14.63 -17.50 -2.99
C ILE A 203 -13.23 -16.92 -2.77
N ARG A 204 -12.99 -16.30 -1.61
CA ARG A 204 -11.66 -15.75 -1.25
C ARG A 204 -10.58 -16.83 -1.24
N ALA A 205 -10.84 -18.01 -0.71
CA ALA A 205 -9.87 -19.11 -0.62
C ALA A 205 -9.29 -19.49 -2.00
N VAL A 206 -10.08 -19.36 -3.07
CA VAL A 206 -9.69 -19.75 -4.42
C VAL A 206 -9.28 -18.60 -5.33
N THR A 207 -9.62 -17.34 -5.00
CA THR A 207 -9.42 -16.19 -5.89
C THR A 207 -8.50 -15.10 -5.33
N HIS A 208 -8.06 -15.16 -4.05
CA HIS A 208 -7.29 -14.08 -3.38
C HIS A 208 -5.99 -13.68 -4.09
N HIS A 209 -5.44 -14.54 -4.94
CA HIS A 209 -4.22 -14.34 -5.71
C HIS A 209 -4.43 -13.55 -7.02
N LEU A 210 -5.69 -13.31 -7.42
CA LEU A 210 -6.03 -12.63 -8.66
C LEU A 210 -5.87 -11.11 -8.50
N LYS A 211 -4.64 -10.64 -8.61
CA LYS A 211 -4.30 -9.24 -8.41
C LYS A 211 -5.06 -8.32 -9.37
N GLY A 212 -5.77 -7.35 -8.81
CA GLY A 212 -6.50 -6.33 -9.56
C GLY A 212 -7.90 -6.74 -10.00
N VAL A 213 -8.29 -8.00 -9.81
CA VAL A 213 -9.66 -8.47 -10.09
C VAL A 213 -10.60 -8.04 -8.97
N LYS A 214 -11.75 -7.49 -9.32
CA LYS A 214 -12.81 -7.07 -8.37
C LYS A 214 -13.97 -8.04 -8.45
N ILE A 215 -14.28 -8.72 -7.36
CA ILE A 215 -15.37 -9.70 -7.27
C ILE A 215 -16.42 -9.19 -6.29
N ALA A 216 -17.63 -8.99 -6.78
CA ALA A 216 -18.79 -8.66 -5.95
C ALA A 216 -19.50 -9.93 -5.48
N ILE A 217 -19.89 -9.96 -4.20
CA ILE A 217 -20.65 -11.07 -3.58
C ILE A 217 -21.88 -10.46 -2.91
N MET A 218 -23.04 -10.60 -3.55
CA MET A 218 -24.29 -9.93 -3.18
C MET A 218 -25.34 -10.93 -2.76
N GLY A 219 -25.89 -10.75 -1.56
CA GLY A 219 -26.90 -11.63 -0.98
C GLY A 219 -28.21 -11.73 -1.76
N CYS A 220 -28.59 -10.69 -2.53
CA CYS A 220 -29.81 -10.68 -3.33
C CYS A 220 -29.68 -9.73 -4.55
N ILE A 221 -30.63 -9.90 -5.50
CA ILE A 221 -30.70 -9.09 -6.74
C ILE A 221 -31.28 -7.68 -6.54
N VAL A 222 -31.79 -7.34 -5.37
CA VAL A 222 -32.51 -6.07 -5.19
C VAL A 222 -31.58 -4.88 -5.23
N ASN A 223 -30.54 -4.89 -4.41
CA ASN A 223 -29.52 -3.83 -4.36
C ASN A 223 -28.21 -4.25 -5.04
N GLY A 224 -28.00 -5.58 -5.15
CA GLY A 224 -26.74 -6.15 -5.63
C GLY A 224 -26.24 -5.53 -6.94
N PRO A 225 -27.02 -5.44 -8.02
CA PRO A 225 -26.55 -4.87 -9.27
C PRO A 225 -26.10 -3.40 -9.18
N GLY A 226 -26.68 -2.61 -8.28
CA GLY A 226 -26.24 -1.23 -8.02
C GLY A 226 -24.96 -1.15 -7.20
N GLU A 227 -24.87 -1.94 -6.13
CA GLU A 227 -23.73 -1.96 -5.22
C GLU A 227 -22.46 -2.59 -5.84
N MET A 228 -22.61 -3.44 -6.85
CA MET A 228 -21.51 -4.07 -7.57
C MET A 228 -21.09 -3.34 -8.86
N ALA A 229 -21.52 -2.11 -9.09
CA ALA A 229 -21.33 -1.39 -10.35
C ALA A 229 -19.88 -1.32 -10.84
N ASP A 230 -18.91 -1.32 -9.90
CA ASP A 230 -17.47 -1.26 -10.17
C ASP A 230 -16.77 -2.64 -10.16
N ALA A 231 -17.53 -3.73 -10.01
CA ALA A 231 -16.95 -5.07 -10.00
C ALA A 231 -16.72 -5.61 -11.42
N ASP A 232 -15.64 -6.38 -11.60
CA ASP A 232 -15.41 -7.11 -12.85
C ASP A 232 -16.35 -8.31 -12.97
N PHE A 233 -16.58 -9.00 -11.83
CA PHE A 233 -17.45 -10.17 -11.74
C PHE A 233 -18.40 -10.07 -10.55
N GLY A 234 -19.62 -10.54 -10.71
CA GLY A 234 -20.63 -10.57 -9.66
C GLY A 234 -21.16 -11.97 -9.38
N TYR A 235 -21.25 -12.33 -8.11
CA TYR A 235 -21.93 -13.52 -7.58
C TYR A 235 -23.14 -13.05 -6.78
N VAL A 236 -24.35 -13.23 -7.30
CA VAL A 236 -25.55 -12.59 -6.77
C VAL A 236 -26.63 -13.63 -6.49
N GLY A 237 -27.16 -13.64 -5.27
CA GLY A 237 -28.31 -14.47 -4.90
C GLY A 237 -29.58 -14.06 -5.69
N SER A 238 -30.18 -15.00 -6.42
CA SER A 238 -31.36 -14.75 -7.27
C SER A 238 -32.59 -15.57 -6.88
N GLY A 239 -32.47 -16.45 -5.91
CA GLY A 239 -33.52 -17.31 -5.35
C GLY A 239 -32.91 -18.25 -4.32
N VAL A 240 -33.73 -19.01 -3.57
CA VAL A 240 -33.24 -19.99 -2.60
C VAL A 240 -32.37 -21.02 -3.31
N GLY A 241 -31.07 -21.10 -2.92
CA GLY A 241 -30.08 -21.99 -3.56
C GLY A 241 -29.78 -21.62 -5.02
N LYS A 242 -30.17 -20.45 -5.51
CA LYS A 242 -29.96 -20.02 -6.89
C LYS A 242 -29.10 -18.77 -6.95
N ILE A 243 -28.12 -18.81 -7.84
CA ILE A 243 -27.12 -17.75 -8.06
C ILE A 243 -27.16 -17.27 -9.51
N THR A 244 -26.97 -16.00 -9.70
CA THR A 244 -26.77 -15.38 -11.00
C THR A 244 -25.36 -14.79 -11.05
N LEU A 245 -24.61 -15.09 -12.10
CA LEU A 245 -23.28 -14.55 -12.34
C LEU A 245 -23.33 -13.37 -13.31
N TYR A 246 -22.53 -12.38 -13.01
CA TYR A 246 -22.39 -11.15 -13.79
C TYR A 246 -20.93 -10.96 -14.25
N ARG A 247 -20.80 -10.31 -15.41
CA ARG A 247 -19.56 -9.69 -15.88
C ARG A 247 -19.81 -8.18 -15.95
N GLY A 248 -19.17 -7.43 -15.08
CA GLY A 248 -19.52 -6.03 -14.89
C GLY A 248 -21.02 -5.92 -14.55
N LYS A 249 -21.79 -5.22 -15.37
CA LYS A 249 -23.25 -5.05 -15.21
C LYS A 249 -24.09 -6.08 -15.99
N GLU A 250 -23.48 -6.91 -16.81
CA GLU A 250 -24.18 -7.85 -17.67
C GLU A 250 -24.36 -9.21 -17.00
N ILE A 251 -25.57 -9.77 -17.13
CA ILE A 251 -25.86 -11.11 -16.65
C ILE A 251 -25.31 -12.13 -17.66
N VAL A 252 -24.41 -13.01 -17.18
CA VAL A 252 -23.83 -14.06 -18.01
C VAL A 252 -24.49 -15.43 -17.79
N LYS A 253 -24.74 -15.81 -16.54
CA LYS A 253 -25.36 -17.08 -16.19
C LYS A 253 -26.44 -16.87 -15.14
N ARG A 254 -27.65 -17.43 -15.35
CA ARG A 254 -28.80 -17.29 -14.44
C ARG A 254 -29.17 -18.61 -13.80
N GLY A 255 -29.63 -18.56 -12.55
CA GLY A 255 -30.29 -19.67 -11.88
C GLY A 255 -29.40 -20.87 -11.60
N LEU A 256 -28.09 -20.67 -11.49
CA LEU A 256 -27.12 -21.69 -11.12
C LEU A 256 -27.40 -22.22 -9.70
N ASN A 257 -27.23 -23.50 -9.47
CA ASN A 257 -27.24 -24.04 -8.11
C ASN A 257 -26.02 -23.51 -7.34
N SER A 258 -26.19 -23.15 -6.06
CA SER A 258 -25.11 -22.66 -5.18
C SER A 258 -23.90 -23.57 -5.12
N ASP A 259 -24.11 -24.90 -5.24
CA ASP A 259 -23.05 -25.90 -5.16
C ASP A 259 -22.04 -25.79 -6.29
N VAL A 260 -22.48 -25.40 -7.49
CA VAL A 260 -21.63 -25.27 -8.68
C VAL A 260 -21.24 -23.82 -8.99
N ALA A 261 -21.92 -22.86 -8.40
CA ALA A 261 -21.82 -21.44 -8.77
C ALA A 261 -20.42 -20.85 -8.53
N VAL A 262 -19.67 -21.32 -7.53
CA VAL A 262 -18.29 -20.88 -7.29
C VAL A 262 -17.35 -21.37 -8.40
N ASN A 263 -17.51 -22.63 -8.85
CA ASN A 263 -16.73 -23.16 -9.97
C ASN A 263 -17.06 -22.44 -11.27
N GLU A 264 -18.34 -22.13 -11.49
CA GLU A 264 -18.79 -21.36 -12.64
C GLU A 264 -18.27 -19.92 -12.64
N LEU A 265 -18.12 -19.29 -11.46
CA LEU A 265 -17.46 -17.99 -11.32
C LEU A 265 -15.97 -18.09 -11.73
N ILE A 266 -15.27 -19.14 -11.29
CA ILE A 266 -13.86 -19.38 -11.68
C ILE A 266 -13.75 -19.56 -13.20
N ASN A 267 -14.63 -20.36 -13.80
CA ASN A 267 -14.68 -20.55 -15.25
C ASN A 267 -14.92 -19.20 -15.96
N LEU A 268 -15.85 -18.40 -15.48
CA LEU A 268 -16.13 -17.07 -16.03
C LEU A 268 -14.89 -16.16 -15.98
N ILE A 269 -14.14 -16.16 -14.87
CA ILE A 269 -12.89 -15.39 -14.74
C ILE A 269 -11.84 -15.90 -15.74
N ARG A 270 -11.71 -17.21 -15.92
CA ARG A 270 -10.81 -17.84 -16.91
C ARG A 270 -11.17 -17.49 -18.35
N GLU A 271 -12.44 -17.62 -18.71
CA GLU A 271 -12.96 -17.30 -20.04
C GLU A 271 -12.70 -15.83 -20.43
N ASN A 272 -12.59 -14.94 -19.43
CA ASN A 272 -12.28 -13.54 -19.64
C ASN A 272 -10.78 -13.19 -19.53
N GLY A 273 -9.90 -14.19 -19.43
CA GLY A 273 -8.44 -13.98 -19.41
C GLY A 273 -7.90 -13.33 -18.13
N MET A 274 -8.70 -13.26 -17.05
CA MET A 274 -8.31 -12.63 -15.78
C MET A 274 -7.88 -13.65 -14.71
N TRP A 275 -7.80 -14.93 -15.08
CA TRP A 275 -7.28 -15.95 -14.20
C TRP A 275 -5.78 -16.10 -14.34
N VAL A 276 -5.09 -16.16 -13.21
CA VAL A 276 -3.67 -16.46 -13.09
C VAL A 276 -3.53 -17.70 -12.20
N GLU A 277 -2.70 -18.66 -12.56
CA GLU A 277 -2.47 -19.82 -11.70
C GLU A 277 -1.68 -19.40 -10.45
N LYS A 278 -1.93 -20.09 -9.34
CA LYS A 278 -1.17 -19.85 -8.10
C LYS A 278 0.27 -20.29 -8.31
N SER A 279 1.22 -19.39 -8.14
CA SER A 279 2.65 -19.68 -8.07
C SER A 279 3.03 -20.31 -6.73
#